data_1b17e3af18e05e0580e06cba3ce2d24d
#
_entry.id   1b17e3af18e05e0580e06cba3ce2d24d
#
_cell.length_a   1.000
_cell.length_b   1.000
_cell.length_c   1.000
_cell.angle_alpha   90.00
_cell.angle_beta   90.00
_cell.angle_gamma   90.00
#
_symmetry.space_group_name_H-M   'P 1'
#
loop_
_entity.id
_entity.type
_entity.pdbx_description
1 polymer ?
#
loop_
_entity_poly.entity_id
_entity_poly.type
_entity_poly.pdbx_seq_one_letter_code
_entity_poly.pdbx_strand_id
1 'polypeptide(L)'
;MNLINPLVILSLFSLTFFWGFGLAPVSTFAQNNTSQPKPKDQYPQEIVKAYLNGCSQRSVQEGLTQQQAEIVCQCTINRFQSQYSFDQFLKLYTQAQKTKESPDEFVDVGIDCATQLLK
;
A
#
# COMPACT_ATOMS: atom_id res chain seq x y z
N MET A 1 25.48 -14.33 -48.34
CA MET A 1 24.02 -14.18 -48.16
C MET A 1 23.45 -15.56 -47.93
N ASN A 2 23.21 -15.92 -46.69
CA ASN A 2 22.59 -17.18 -46.34
C ASN A 2 21.09 -17.03 -46.41
N LEU A 3 20.50 -17.52 -47.48
CA LEU A 3 19.08 -17.71 -47.63
C LEU A 3 18.66 -18.83 -46.68
N ILE A 4 18.20 -18.50 -45.52
CA ILE A 4 17.53 -19.43 -44.63
C ILE A 4 16.20 -19.74 -45.24
N ASN A 5 16.08 -20.94 -45.75
CA ASN A 5 14.88 -21.43 -46.43
C ASN A 5 13.74 -21.51 -45.41
N PRO A 6 12.65 -20.74 -45.57
CA PRO A 6 11.55 -20.70 -44.59
C PRO A 6 10.82 -22.04 -44.45
N LEU A 7 11.07 -22.98 -45.34
CA LEU A 7 10.47 -24.34 -45.30
C LEU A 7 11.08 -25.26 -44.23
N VAL A 8 12.26 -24.91 -43.69
CA VAL A 8 12.89 -25.73 -42.63
C VAL A 8 12.40 -25.35 -41.24
N ILE A 9 11.86 -24.16 -41.09
CA ILE A 9 11.37 -23.67 -39.79
C ILE A 9 9.99 -24.24 -39.45
N LEU A 10 9.22 -24.64 -40.44
CA LEU A 10 7.87 -25.19 -40.25
C LEU A 10 7.83 -26.66 -39.77
N SER A 11 8.98 -27.34 -39.78
CA SER A 11 9.04 -28.75 -39.38
C SER A 11 9.35 -29.02 -37.92
N LEU A 12 9.65 -28.00 -37.15
CA LEU A 12 10.02 -28.16 -35.74
C LEU A 12 8.92 -27.76 -34.72
N PHE A 13 7.76 -27.34 -35.21
CA PHE A 13 6.62 -26.99 -34.35
C PHE A 13 5.56 -28.07 -34.24
N SER A 14 5.91 -29.31 -34.63
CA SER A 14 5.00 -30.44 -34.44
C SER A 14 5.43 -31.24 -33.23
N LEU A 15 4.51 -31.40 -32.31
CA LEU A 15 4.55 -32.35 -31.20
C LEU A 15 5.27 -31.92 -29.93
N THR A 16 4.68 -30.98 -29.17
CA THR A 16 4.53 -31.21 -27.74
C THR A 16 3.22 -30.59 -27.28
N PHE A 17 2.12 -31.15 -27.70
CA PHE A 17 0.89 -30.99 -26.93
C PHE A 17 1.03 -31.89 -25.71
N PHE A 18 1.80 -31.40 -24.73
CA PHE A 18 1.84 -32.05 -23.43
C PHE A 18 0.57 -31.64 -22.69
N TRP A 19 -0.35 -32.55 -22.63
CA TRP A 19 -1.44 -32.54 -21.67
C TRP A 19 -0.84 -32.65 -20.29
N GLY A 20 -0.34 -31.52 -19.80
CA GLY A 20 -0.01 -31.35 -18.41
C GLY A 20 -1.15 -30.63 -17.73
N PHE A 21 -2.14 -31.36 -17.24
CA PHE A 21 -2.98 -30.88 -16.15
C PHE A 21 -2.07 -30.76 -14.93
N GLY A 22 -1.22 -29.76 -14.96
CA GLY A 22 -0.52 -29.30 -13.76
C GLY A 22 -1.53 -28.57 -12.92
N LEU A 23 -2.04 -29.21 -11.88
CA LEU A 23 -2.62 -28.54 -10.73
C LEU A 23 -1.57 -27.53 -10.27
N ALA A 24 -1.76 -26.25 -10.64
CA ALA A 24 -0.96 -25.19 -10.09
C ALA A 24 -1.13 -25.23 -8.56
N PRO A 25 -0.05 -25.30 -7.78
CA PRO A 25 -0.20 -25.15 -6.35
C PRO A 25 -0.80 -23.77 -6.12
N VAL A 26 -2.01 -23.72 -5.58
CA VAL A 26 -2.56 -22.50 -5.04
C VAL A 26 -1.61 -22.15 -3.91
N SER A 27 -0.74 -21.16 -4.18
CA SER A 27 0.04 -20.55 -3.13
C SER A 27 -0.96 -19.87 -2.21
N THR A 28 -1.37 -20.57 -1.18
CA THR A 28 -2.01 -19.97 -0.04
C THR A 28 -1.00 -19.00 0.54
N PHE A 29 -1.14 -17.72 0.16
CA PHE A 29 -0.50 -16.67 0.90
C PHE A 29 -1.00 -16.80 2.32
N ALA A 30 -0.16 -17.33 3.20
CA ALA A 30 -0.39 -17.25 4.62
C ALA A 30 -0.51 -15.76 4.94
N GLN A 31 -1.75 -15.29 5.11
CA GLN A 31 -2.00 -13.98 5.68
C GLN A 31 -1.41 -14.06 7.08
N ASN A 32 -0.27 -13.41 7.26
CA ASN A 32 0.22 -13.10 8.58
C ASN A 32 -0.90 -12.27 9.23
N ASN A 33 -1.69 -12.92 10.05
CA ASN A 33 -2.61 -12.27 10.98
C ASN A 33 -1.77 -11.56 12.04
N THR A 34 -1.08 -10.50 11.62
CA THR A 34 -0.75 -9.45 12.55
C THR A 34 -2.09 -8.82 12.88
N SER A 35 -2.52 -8.93 14.12
CA SER A 35 -3.80 -8.43 14.61
C SER A 35 -3.82 -6.90 14.50
N GLN A 36 -3.96 -6.37 13.30
CA GLN A 36 -4.29 -4.97 13.11
C GLN A 36 -5.75 -4.79 13.53
N PRO A 37 -6.04 -3.81 14.39
CA PRO A 37 -7.41 -3.52 14.76
C PRO A 37 -8.22 -3.32 13.48
N LYS A 38 -9.31 -4.07 13.36
CA LYS A 38 -10.24 -3.94 12.22
C LYS A 38 -10.70 -2.50 12.17
N PRO A 39 -10.56 -1.80 11.04
CA PRO A 39 -10.98 -0.42 10.94
C PRO A 39 -12.46 -0.29 11.27
N LYS A 40 -12.79 0.66 12.14
CA LYS A 40 -14.16 0.96 12.55
C LYS A 40 -14.98 1.46 11.36
N ASP A 41 -14.34 2.31 10.55
CA ASP A 41 -14.88 2.84 9.31
C ASP A 41 -13.86 2.71 8.19
N GLN A 42 -14.28 2.15 7.09
CA GLN A 42 -13.43 2.05 5.91
C GLN A 42 -13.59 3.32 5.07
N TYR A 43 -12.51 4.09 4.98
CA TYR A 43 -12.50 5.32 4.18
C TYR A 43 -12.44 5.01 2.67
N PRO A 44 -12.97 5.92 1.81
CA PRO A 44 -12.84 5.78 0.37
C PRO A 44 -11.38 5.60 -0.06
N GLN A 45 -11.13 4.67 -0.98
CA GLN A 45 -9.78 4.31 -1.43
C GLN A 45 -8.99 5.50 -1.98
N GLU A 46 -9.67 6.41 -2.67
CA GLU A 46 -9.06 7.62 -3.23
C GLU A 46 -8.50 8.53 -2.12
N ILE A 47 -9.23 8.64 -1.02
CA ILE A 47 -8.82 9.44 0.14
C ILE A 47 -7.64 8.78 0.86
N VAL A 48 -7.68 7.47 1.04
CA VAL A 48 -6.57 6.71 1.64
C VAL A 48 -5.29 6.88 0.81
N LYS A 49 -5.38 6.74 -0.51
CA LYS A 49 -4.22 6.92 -1.42
C LYS A 49 -3.69 8.34 -1.40
N ALA A 50 -4.57 9.35 -1.45
CA ALA A 50 -4.18 10.76 -1.38
C ALA A 50 -3.49 11.08 -0.05
N TYR A 51 -4.02 10.57 1.06
CA TYR A 51 -3.42 10.73 2.37
C TYR A 51 -2.04 10.08 2.44
N LEU A 52 -1.90 8.82 2.04
CA LEU A 52 -0.63 8.09 2.07
C LEU A 52 0.44 8.77 1.23
N ASN A 53 0.08 9.25 0.04
CA ASN A 53 1.00 9.96 -0.83
C ASN A 53 1.50 11.28 -0.20
N GLY A 54 0.58 12.11 0.29
CA GLY A 54 0.93 13.37 0.94
C GLY A 54 1.72 13.18 2.23
N CYS A 55 1.32 12.23 3.06
CA CYS A 55 2.00 11.87 4.30
C CYS A 55 3.44 11.39 4.02
N SER A 56 3.62 10.47 3.07
CA SER A 56 4.93 9.92 2.72
C SER A 56 5.88 11.00 2.20
N GLN A 57 5.44 11.85 1.29
CA GLN A 57 6.25 12.96 0.76
C GLN A 57 6.71 13.90 1.88
N ARG A 58 5.80 14.29 2.77
CA ARG A 58 6.12 15.17 3.89
C ARG A 58 7.09 14.52 4.86
N SER A 59 6.85 13.27 5.23
CA SER A 59 7.71 12.52 6.16
C SER A 59 9.14 12.38 5.64
N VAL A 60 9.32 12.14 4.34
CA VAL A 60 10.64 12.11 3.71
C VAL A 60 11.29 13.50 3.73
N GLN A 61 10.55 14.57 3.48
CA GLN A 61 11.07 15.94 3.59
C GLN A 61 11.50 16.30 5.02
N GLU A 62 10.87 15.70 6.02
CA GLU A 62 11.19 15.86 7.44
C GLU A 62 12.35 14.96 7.92
N GLY A 63 12.93 14.12 7.03
CA GLY A 63 14.14 13.36 7.27
C GLY A 63 13.95 11.85 7.46
N LEU A 64 12.74 11.32 7.30
CA LEU A 64 12.52 9.88 7.31
C LEU A 64 12.99 9.24 6.01
N THR A 65 13.45 7.99 6.08
CA THR A 65 13.63 7.19 4.87
C THR A 65 12.27 6.89 4.23
N GLN A 66 12.25 6.54 2.95
CA GLN A 66 11.01 6.15 2.27
C GLN A 66 10.29 5.01 3.01
N GLN A 67 11.03 3.99 3.42
CA GLN A 67 10.48 2.86 4.15
C GLN A 67 9.89 3.26 5.51
N GLN A 68 10.58 4.11 6.27
CA GLN A 68 10.07 4.63 7.54
C GLN A 68 8.80 5.46 7.34
N ALA A 69 8.78 6.31 6.31
CA ALA A 69 7.61 7.12 5.96
C ALA A 69 6.39 6.24 5.64
N GLU A 70 6.58 5.19 4.84
CA GLU A 70 5.51 4.24 4.52
C GLU A 70 4.95 3.54 5.76
N ILE A 71 5.81 3.07 6.66
CA ILE A 71 5.40 2.43 7.93
C ILE A 71 4.59 3.39 8.80
N VAL A 72 5.08 4.60 9.00
CA VAL A 72 4.39 5.61 9.83
C VAL A 72 3.07 6.02 9.20
N CYS A 73 3.05 6.31 7.90
CA CYS A 73 1.84 6.77 7.22
C CYS A 73 0.77 5.69 7.14
N GLN A 74 1.15 4.43 6.94
CA GLN A 74 0.23 3.32 7.00
C GLN A 74 -0.34 3.11 8.40
N CYS A 75 0.49 3.24 9.43
CA CYS A 75 0.06 3.19 10.82
C CYS A 75 -0.95 4.29 11.12
N THR A 76 -0.68 5.54 10.73
CA THR A 76 -1.54 6.67 11.04
C THR A 76 -2.91 6.56 10.36
N ILE A 77 -2.98 6.19 9.08
CA ILE A 77 -4.27 6.03 8.41
C ILE A 77 -5.10 4.88 9.02
N ASN A 78 -4.47 3.78 9.40
CA ASN A 78 -5.14 2.69 10.10
C ASN A 78 -5.69 3.13 11.46
N ARG A 79 -4.93 3.92 12.21
CA ARG A 79 -5.37 4.51 13.48
C ARG A 79 -6.56 5.44 13.29
N PHE A 80 -6.52 6.32 12.30
CA PHE A 80 -7.66 7.20 11.98
C PHE A 80 -8.90 6.39 11.65
N GLN A 81 -8.81 5.39 10.81
CA GLN A 81 -9.95 4.51 10.48
C GLN A 81 -10.50 3.74 11.69
N SER A 82 -9.68 3.49 12.70
CA SER A 82 -10.13 2.80 13.92
C SER A 82 -10.76 3.73 14.97
N GLN A 83 -10.37 5.01 14.98
CA GLN A 83 -10.74 5.96 16.02
C GLN A 83 -11.81 6.99 15.58
N TYR A 84 -11.80 7.35 14.29
CA TYR A 84 -12.63 8.41 13.75
C TYR A 84 -13.52 7.88 12.63
N SER A 85 -14.77 8.38 12.59
CA SER A 85 -15.58 8.21 11.38
C SER A 85 -14.96 8.96 10.20
N PHE A 86 -15.33 8.59 8.99
CA PHE A 86 -14.84 9.29 7.80
C PHE A 86 -15.15 10.79 7.82
N ASP A 87 -16.35 11.17 8.27
CA ASP A 87 -16.74 12.58 8.38
C ASP A 87 -15.90 13.35 9.39
N GLN A 88 -15.56 12.75 10.53
CA GLN A 88 -14.67 13.35 11.52
C GLN A 88 -13.26 13.53 10.96
N PHE A 89 -12.73 12.50 10.34
CA PHE A 89 -11.42 12.57 9.70
C PHE A 89 -11.38 13.65 8.61
N LEU A 90 -12.41 13.74 7.77
CA LEU A 90 -12.48 14.72 6.69
C LEU A 90 -12.49 16.16 7.21
N LYS A 91 -13.18 16.42 8.33
CA LYS A 91 -13.15 17.73 8.98
C LYS A 91 -11.75 18.10 9.45
N LEU A 92 -11.07 17.20 10.17
CA LEU A 92 -9.71 17.42 10.67
C LEU A 92 -8.72 17.58 9.50
N TYR A 93 -8.83 16.76 8.50
CA TYR A 93 -7.98 16.82 7.30
C TYR A 93 -8.17 18.13 6.53
N THR A 94 -9.41 18.57 6.33
CA THR A 94 -9.73 19.84 5.68
C THR A 94 -9.24 21.04 6.50
N GLN A 95 -9.36 20.98 7.81
CA GLN A 95 -8.83 22.01 8.70
C GLN A 95 -7.30 22.12 8.56
N ALA A 96 -6.58 21.00 8.61
CA ALA A 96 -5.13 20.95 8.42
C ALA A 96 -4.70 21.56 7.08
N GLN A 97 -5.44 21.30 6.02
CA GLN A 97 -5.16 21.87 4.69
C GLN A 97 -5.36 23.39 4.63
N LYS A 98 -6.35 23.91 5.37
CA LYS A 98 -6.64 25.35 5.39
C LYS A 98 -5.66 26.13 6.27
N THR A 99 -5.38 25.64 7.47
CA THR A 99 -4.55 26.34 8.47
C THR A 99 -3.06 26.10 8.25
N LYS A 100 -2.68 25.08 7.49
CA LYS A 100 -1.31 24.54 7.37
C LYS A 100 -0.71 24.04 8.68
N GLU A 101 -1.53 23.90 9.70
CA GLU A 101 -1.19 23.34 11.00
C GLU A 101 -1.86 21.98 11.17
N SER A 102 -1.15 21.04 11.76
CA SER A 102 -1.72 19.73 12.08
C SER A 102 -2.60 19.83 13.33
N PRO A 103 -3.85 19.40 13.30
CA PRO A 103 -4.66 19.25 14.50
C PRO A 103 -3.98 18.37 15.54
N ASP A 104 -4.24 18.63 16.83
CA ASP A 104 -3.66 17.86 17.94
C ASP A 104 -3.90 16.35 17.79
N GLU A 105 -5.08 15.96 17.31
CA GLU A 105 -5.43 14.57 17.05
C GLU A 105 -4.51 13.91 16.00
N PHE A 106 -4.08 14.66 15.00
CA PHE A 106 -3.14 14.16 14.00
C PHE A 106 -1.72 14.05 14.57
N VAL A 107 -1.35 15.00 15.42
CA VAL A 107 -0.05 15.00 16.09
C VAL A 107 0.06 13.81 17.04
N ASP A 108 -0.96 13.55 17.84
CA ASP A 108 -0.97 12.43 18.80
C ASP A 108 -0.87 11.08 18.07
N VAL A 109 -1.66 10.86 17.03
CA VAL A 109 -1.60 9.64 16.22
C VAL A 109 -0.23 9.53 15.54
N GLY A 110 0.32 10.62 15.06
CA GLY A 110 1.64 10.66 14.43
C GLY A 110 2.76 10.26 15.40
N ILE A 111 2.74 10.78 16.62
CA ILE A 111 3.71 10.44 17.67
C ILE A 111 3.60 8.95 18.04
N ASP A 112 2.40 8.45 18.25
CA ASP A 112 2.17 7.04 18.58
C ASP A 112 2.72 6.11 17.50
N CYS A 113 2.51 6.46 16.24
CA CYS A 113 3.01 5.66 15.12
C CYS A 113 4.52 5.79 14.93
N ALA A 114 5.09 6.98 15.13
CA ALA A 114 6.52 7.20 15.03
C ALA A 114 7.32 6.45 16.12
N THR A 115 6.76 6.33 17.32
CA THR A 115 7.40 5.56 18.40
C THR A 115 7.58 4.09 18.07
N GLN A 116 6.80 3.54 17.15
CA GLN A 116 6.95 2.15 16.69
C GLN A 116 8.23 1.94 15.87
N LEU A 117 8.78 3.00 15.24
CA LEU A 117 10.05 2.92 14.53
C LEU A 117 11.26 2.77 15.49
N LEU A 118 11.08 3.09 16.75
CA LEU A 118 12.13 3.06 17.77
C LEU A 118 12.22 1.71 18.50
N LYS A 119 11.30 0.82 18.20
CA LYS A 119 11.25 -0.53 18.74
C LYS A 119 11.91 -1.52 17.80
#